data_9b532c372f549ae4829e12dad6dd6967
#
_entry.id   9b532c372f549ae4829e12dad6dd6967
#
_cell.length_a   1.000
_cell.length_b   1.000
_cell.length_c   1.000
_cell.angle_alpha   90.00
_cell.angle_beta   90.00
_cell.angle_gamma   90.00
#
_symmetry.space_group_name_H-M   'P 1'
#
loop_
_entity.id
_entity.type
_entity.pdbx_description
1 polymer ?
#
loop_
_entity_poly.entity_id
_entity_poly.type
_entity_poly.pdbx_seq_one_letter_code
_entity_poly.pdbx_strand_id
1 'polypeptide(L)'
;MEETLDDLKRKLKNIASKISDKMNERQNYLDQAAEIQKIYDRMLQDKKTLKKYKSDIRTFYNKAYTDFKGNKFSYTYKPSIQELGNSYDAVISRIDTNLDALNTKKSEYNNKASGCLGPLGSLESSYNYVKTKVQN
;
A
#
# COMPACT_ATOMS: atom_id res chain seq x y z
N MET A 1 -31.62 30.34 27.50
CA MET A 1 -32.62 30.35 26.41
C MET A 1 -32.82 28.94 25.89
N GLU A 2 -34.04 28.54 25.71
CA GLU A 2 -34.35 27.24 25.10
C GLU A 2 -34.04 27.29 23.61
N GLU A 3 -33.50 26.21 23.10
CA GLU A 3 -33.26 26.06 21.68
C GLU A 3 -34.58 25.90 20.91
N THR A 4 -34.70 26.57 19.81
CA THR A 4 -35.86 26.42 18.93
C THR A 4 -35.74 25.15 18.10
N LEU A 5 -36.88 24.68 17.56
CA LEU A 5 -36.92 23.56 16.63
C LEU A 5 -36.02 23.83 15.41
N ASP A 6 -36.02 25.06 14.91
CA ASP A 6 -35.16 25.43 13.78
C ASP A 6 -33.68 25.35 14.13
N ASP A 7 -33.29 25.73 15.35
CA ASP A 7 -31.92 25.59 15.84
C ASP A 7 -31.48 24.11 15.91
N LEU A 8 -32.38 23.27 16.42
CA LEU A 8 -32.10 21.83 16.50
C LEU A 8 -31.97 21.17 15.12
N LYS A 9 -32.85 21.56 14.19
CA LYS A 9 -32.77 21.07 12.79
C LYS A 9 -31.47 21.52 12.11
N ARG A 10 -31.04 22.75 12.38
CA ARG A 10 -29.76 23.27 11.86
C ARG A 10 -28.56 22.47 12.43
N LYS A 11 -28.59 22.16 13.72
CA LYS A 11 -27.57 21.33 14.35
C LYS A 11 -27.51 19.95 13.73
N LEU A 12 -28.66 19.32 13.49
CA LEU A 12 -28.73 18.02 12.82
C LEU A 12 -28.08 18.06 11.45
N LYS A 13 -28.42 19.07 10.67
CA LYS A 13 -27.84 19.25 9.31
C LYS A 13 -26.32 19.42 9.37
N ASN A 14 -25.84 20.23 10.31
CA ASN A 14 -24.40 20.45 10.48
C ASN A 14 -23.67 19.17 10.92
N ILE A 15 -24.26 18.43 11.85
CA ILE A 15 -23.68 17.17 12.31
C ILE A 15 -23.67 16.14 11.17
N ALA A 16 -24.76 16.03 10.42
CA ALA A 16 -24.84 15.14 9.26
C ALA A 16 -23.77 15.48 8.21
N SER A 17 -23.54 16.76 7.95
CA SER A 17 -22.47 17.21 7.05
C SER A 17 -21.09 16.81 7.55
N LYS A 18 -20.81 16.96 8.85
CA LYS A 18 -19.54 16.55 9.46
C LYS A 18 -19.33 15.04 9.41
N ILE A 19 -20.40 14.27 9.61
CA ILE A 19 -20.36 12.82 9.46
C ILE A 19 -19.98 12.45 8.02
N SER A 20 -20.64 13.05 7.05
CA SER A 20 -20.35 12.82 5.62
C SER A 20 -18.89 13.16 5.29
N ASP A 21 -18.40 14.31 5.75
CA ASP A 21 -17.01 14.73 5.52
C ASP A 21 -16.02 13.75 6.14
N LYS A 22 -16.28 13.28 7.36
CA LYS A 22 -15.41 12.33 8.05
C LYS A 22 -15.44 10.94 7.41
N MET A 23 -16.59 10.49 6.93
CA MET A 23 -16.72 9.24 6.17
C MET A 23 -15.95 9.32 4.85
N ASN A 24 -16.00 10.45 4.16
CA ASN A 24 -15.25 10.68 2.93
C ASN A 24 -13.74 10.70 3.20
N GLU A 25 -13.31 11.36 4.28
CA GLU A 25 -11.91 11.36 4.71
C GLU A 25 -11.40 9.93 4.97
N ARG A 26 -12.18 9.15 5.73
CA ARG A 26 -11.85 7.75 6.01
C ARG A 26 -11.76 6.94 4.72
N GLN A 27 -12.73 7.11 3.81
CA GLN A 27 -12.74 6.38 2.55
C GLN A 27 -11.54 6.75 1.68
N ASN A 28 -11.13 8.01 1.67
CA ASN A 28 -9.93 8.44 0.94
C ASN A 28 -8.68 7.76 1.48
N TYR A 29 -8.54 7.63 2.79
CA TYR A 29 -7.41 6.90 3.38
C TYR A 29 -7.42 5.41 3.01
N LEU A 30 -8.61 4.79 3.02
CA LEU A 30 -8.75 3.39 2.61
C LEU A 30 -8.45 3.21 1.12
N ASP A 31 -8.86 4.14 0.28
CA ASP A 31 -8.57 4.13 -1.16
C ASP A 31 -7.06 4.24 -1.42
N GLN A 32 -6.37 5.12 -0.68
CA GLN A 32 -4.91 5.25 -0.76
C GLN A 32 -4.22 3.94 -0.35
N ALA A 33 -4.66 3.31 0.73
CA ALA A 33 -4.13 2.03 1.17
C ALA A 33 -4.35 0.95 0.11
N ALA A 34 -5.52 0.92 -0.54
CA ALA A 34 -5.85 -0.03 -1.60
C ALA A 34 -4.97 0.17 -2.85
N GLU A 35 -4.71 1.41 -3.24
CA GLU A 35 -3.81 1.72 -4.36
C GLU A 35 -2.37 1.28 -4.05
N ILE A 36 -1.91 1.50 -2.84
CA ILE A 36 -0.59 1.03 -2.40
C ILE A 36 -0.51 -0.50 -2.46
N GLN A 37 -1.57 -1.19 -2.05
CA GLN A 37 -1.62 -2.66 -2.13
C GLN A 37 -1.50 -3.16 -3.57
N LYS A 38 -2.13 -2.50 -4.53
CA LYS A 38 -2.01 -2.86 -5.95
C LYS A 38 -0.57 -2.71 -6.46
N ILE A 39 0.10 -1.62 -6.08
CA ILE A 39 1.50 -1.39 -6.43
C ILE A 39 2.39 -2.46 -5.79
N TYR A 40 2.15 -2.77 -4.52
CA TYR A 40 2.85 -3.82 -3.79
C TYR A 40 2.74 -5.17 -4.50
N ASP A 41 1.53 -5.58 -4.87
CA ASP A 41 1.27 -6.85 -5.53
C ASP A 41 1.99 -6.93 -6.88
N ARG A 42 1.99 -5.84 -7.64
CA ARG A 42 2.70 -5.76 -8.92
C ARG A 42 4.22 -5.88 -8.73
N MET A 43 4.78 -5.16 -7.77
CA MET A 43 6.22 -5.22 -7.47
C MET A 43 6.63 -6.60 -6.98
N LEU A 44 5.78 -7.26 -6.18
CA LEU A 44 6.02 -8.63 -5.73
C LEU A 44 6.06 -9.59 -6.92
N GLN A 45 5.18 -9.41 -7.89
CA GLN A 45 5.18 -10.21 -9.11
C GLN A 45 6.43 -9.96 -9.95
N ASP A 46 6.86 -8.71 -10.07
CA ASP A 46 8.10 -8.34 -10.75
C ASP A 46 9.31 -8.98 -10.08
N LYS A 47 9.34 -9.01 -8.76
CA LYS A 47 10.39 -9.70 -7.99
C LYS A 47 10.46 -11.18 -8.34
N LYS A 48 9.31 -11.86 -8.41
CA LYS A 48 9.24 -13.28 -8.79
C LYS A 48 9.77 -13.51 -10.19
N THR A 49 9.41 -12.64 -11.13
CA THR A 49 9.88 -12.70 -12.51
C THR A 49 11.38 -12.53 -12.60
N LEU A 50 11.95 -11.56 -11.87
CA LEU A 50 13.39 -11.33 -11.84
C LEU A 50 14.15 -12.51 -11.22
N LYS A 51 13.63 -13.10 -10.16
CA LYS A 51 14.22 -14.31 -9.56
C LYS A 51 14.22 -15.48 -10.54
N LYS A 52 13.17 -15.62 -11.34
CA LYS A 52 13.10 -16.64 -12.38
C LYS A 52 14.19 -16.40 -13.44
N TYR A 53 14.32 -15.18 -13.92
CA TYR A 53 15.36 -14.84 -14.91
C TYR A 53 16.76 -15.07 -14.34
N LYS A 54 17.00 -14.74 -13.09
CA LYS A 54 18.27 -15.03 -12.43
C LYS A 54 18.55 -16.54 -12.38
N SER A 55 17.52 -17.33 -12.07
CA SER A 55 17.64 -18.80 -12.08
C SER A 55 17.93 -19.34 -13.48
N ASP A 56 17.30 -18.80 -14.51
CA ASP A 56 17.53 -19.17 -15.91
C ASP A 56 18.98 -18.85 -16.33
N ILE A 57 19.50 -17.71 -15.91
CA ILE A 57 20.91 -17.34 -16.14
C ILE A 57 21.85 -18.31 -15.46
N ARG A 58 21.56 -18.72 -14.25
CA ARG A 58 22.39 -19.70 -13.52
C ARG A 58 22.37 -21.06 -14.23
N THR A 59 21.22 -21.49 -14.71
CA THR A 59 21.07 -22.72 -15.49
C THR A 59 21.89 -22.64 -16.78
N PHE A 60 21.80 -21.52 -17.50
CA PHE A 60 22.61 -21.26 -18.70
C PHE A 60 24.11 -21.29 -18.37
N TYR A 61 24.54 -20.64 -17.29
CA TYR A 61 25.92 -20.65 -16.85
C TYR A 61 26.43 -22.05 -16.60
N ASN A 62 25.68 -22.87 -15.87
CA ASN A 62 26.07 -24.24 -15.53
C ASN A 62 26.19 -25.11 -16.78
N LYS A 63 25.29 -24.96 -17.74
CA LYS A 63 25.33 -25.63 -19.02
C LYS A 63 26.54 -25.21 -19.86
N ALA A 64 26.75 -23.90 -19.98
CA ALA A 64 27.88 -23.33 -20.72
C ALA A 64 29.21 -23.73 -20.11
N TYR A 65 29.32 -23.80 -18.78
CA TYR A 65 30.52 -24.27 -18.09
C TYR A 65 30.84 -25.72 -18.42
N THR A 66 29.80 -26.56 -18.52
CA THR A 66 29.98 -27.98 -18.88
C THR A 66 30.39 -28.16 -20.35
N ASP A 67 29.73 -27.38 -21.26
CA ASP A 67 29.91 -27.55 -22.71
C ASP A 67 31.13 -26.81 -23.25
N PHE A 68 31.51 -25.66 -22.64
CA PHE A 68 32.54 -24.73 -23.14
C PHE A 68 33.63 -24.50 -22.09
N LYS A 69 34.33 -25.55 -21.70
CA LYS A 69 35.50 -25.43 -20.80
C LYS A 69 36.69 -24.88 -21.57
N GLY A 70 37.09 -23.63 -21.28
CA GLY A 70 38.26 -23.04 -21.92
C GLY A 70 38.50 -21.61 -21.44
N ASN A 71 39.61 -21.03 -21.91
CA ASN A 71 40.04 -19.70 -21.51
C ASN A 71 39.00 -18.63 -21.83
N LYS A 72 38.34 -18.71 -22.98
CA LYS A 72 37.34 -17.75 -23.40
C LYS A 72 36.14 -17.75 -22.45
N PHE A 73 35.68 -18.92 -22.01
CA PHE A 73 34.64 -19.02 -21.01
C PHE A 73 35.07 -18.39 -19.69
N SER A 74 36.25 -18.78 -19.19
CA SER A 74 36.76 -18.31 -17.89
C SER A 74 37.04 -16.81 -17.85
N TYR A 75 37.58 -16.23 -18.94
CA TYR A 75 38.02 -14.84 -18.95
C TYR A 75 36.99 -13.85 -19.52
N THR A 76 36.07 -14.31 -20.33
CA THR A 76 35.08 -13.44 -21.00
C THR A 76 33.65 -13.68 -20.52
N TYR A 77 33.15 -14.89 -20.63
CA TYR A 77 31.75 -15.20 -20.33
C TYR A 77 31.45 -15.31 -18.84
N LYS A 78 32.30 -15.98 -18.08
CA LYS A 78 32.10 -16.18 -16.64
C LYS A 78 31.99 -14.86 -15.87
N PRO A 79 32.90 -13.91 -16.03
CA PRO A 79 32.78 -12.60 -15.35
C PRO A 79 31.52 -11.83 -15.77
N SER A 80 31.18 -11.86 -17.06
CA SER A 80 29.98 -11.16 -17.57
C SER A 80 28.68 -11.74 -17.01
N ILE A 81 28.58 -13.05 -16.90
CA ILE A 81 27.41 -13.75 -16.33
C ILE A 81 27.30 -13.45 -14.83
N GLN A 82 28.44 -13.46 -14.11
CA GLN A 82 28.46 -13.11 -12.69
C GLN A 82 28.05 -11.66 -12.45
N GLU A 83 28.52 -10.72 -13.28
CA GLU A 83 28.15 -9.32 -13.21
C GLU A 83 26.64 -9.13 -13.46
N LEU A 84 26.09 -9.83 -14.45
CA LEU A 84 24.67 -9.83 -14.73
C LEU A 84 23.86 -10.36 -13.53
N GLY A 85 24.29 -11.44 -12.92
CA GLY A 85 23.66 -11.99 -11.70
C GLY A 85 23.68 -10.99 -10.56
N ASN A 86 24.79 -10.30 -10.36
CA ASN A 86 24.91 -9.24 -9.34
C ASN A 86 23.96 -8.07 -9.62
N SER A 87 23.78 -7.72 -10.90
CA SER A 87 22.83 -6.67 -11.29
C SER A 87 21.38 -7.07 -10.96
N TYR A 88 20.99 -8.31 -11.20
CA TYR A 88 19.68 -8.82 -10.78
C TYR A 88 19.52 -8.76 -9.26
N ASP A 89 20.53 -9.17 -8.50
CA ASP A 89 20.50 -9.11 -7.03
C ASP A 89 20.32 -7.68 -6.52
N ALA A 90 21.00 -6.72 -7.14
CA ALA A 90 20.88 -5.31 -6.78
C ALA A 90 19.45 -4.78 -7.01
N VAL A 91 18.83 -5.14 -8.15
CA VAL A 91 17.45 -4.74 -8.46
C VAL A 91 16.47 -5.40 -7.50
N ILE A 92 16.63 -6.70 -7.22
CA ILE A 92 15.78 -7.43 -6.26
C ILE A 92 15.86 -6.80 -4.87
N SER A 93 17.07 -6.44 -4.41
CA SER A 93 17.25 -5.73 -3.14
C SER A 93 16.51 -4.39 -3.10
N ARG A 94 16.54 -3.62 -4.18
CA ARG A 94 15.79 -2.36 -4.28
C ARG A 94 14.29 -2.60 -4.23
N ILE A 95 13.81 -3.64 -4.89
CA ILE A 95 12.39 -4.04 -4.81
C ILE A 95 12.01 -4.36 -3.38
N ASP A 96 12.83 -5.13 -2.66
CA ASP A 96 12.56 -5.47 -1.25
C ASP A 96 12.46 -4.22 -0.38
N THR A 97 13.38 -3.27 -0.54
CA THR A 97 13.33 -1.99 0.17
C THR A 97 12.05 -1.23 -0.16
N ASN A 98 11.66 -1.19 -1.43
CA ASN A 98 10.43 -0.52 -1.86
C ASN A 98 9.17 -1.23 -1.35
N LEU A 99 9.15 -2.56 -1.30
CA LEU A 99 8.05 -3.33 -0.72
C LEU A 99 7.86 -3.00 0.76
N ASP A 100 8.96 -2.90 1.52
CA ASP A 100 8.92 -2.52 2.93
C ASP A 100 8.37 -1.09 3.10
N ALA A 101 8.82 -0.16 2.27
CA ALA A 101 8.34 1.22 2.28
C ALA A 101 6.84 1.31 1.94
N LEU A 102 6.38 0.53 0.97
CA LEU A 102 4.97 0.45 0.60
C LEU A 102 4.12 -0.10 1.74
N ASN A 103 4.57 -1.16 2.41
CA ASN A 103 3.88 -1.71 3.57
C ASN A 103 3.77 -0.70 4.71
N THR A 104 4.83 0.03 4.99
CA THR A 104 4.83 1.10 6.00
C THR A 104 3.81 2.17 5.64
N LYS A 105 3.80 2.63 4.40
CA LYS A 105 2.88 3.66 3.93
C LYS A 105 1.42 3.19 3.96
N LYS A 106 1.17 1.97 3.55
CA LYS A 106 -0.16 1.35 3.63
C LYS A 106 -0.66 1.32 5.07
N SER A 107 0.20 0.91 6.01
CA SER A 107 -0.13 0.89 7.44
C SER A 107 -0.44 2.27 7.97
N GLU A 108 0.30 3.30 7.55
CA GLU A 108 0.03 4.70 7.92
C GLU A 108 -1.37 5.13 7.48
N TYR A 109 -1.77 4.83 6.24
CA TYR A 109 -3.11 5.18 5.74
C TYR A 109 -4.21 4.38 6.43
N ASN A 110 -3.99 3.10 6.69
CA ASN A 110 -4.94 2.28 7.46
C ASN A 110 -5.11 2.82 8.88
N ASN A 111 -4.03 3.26 9.52
CA ASN A 111 -4.07 3.85 10.86
C ASN A 111 -4.83 5.20 10.84
N LYS A 112 -4.64 6.01 9.81
CA LYS A 112 -5.39 7.26 9.64
C LYS A 112 -6.89 6.98 9.43
N ALA A 113 -7.23 5.96 8.63
CA ALA A 113 -8.62 5.55 8.45
C ALA A 113 -9.24 5.07 9.78
N SER A 114 -8.52 4.27 10.56
CA SER A 114 -8.95 3.83 11.88
C SER A 114 -9.12 5.00 12.84
N GLY A 115 -8.26 6.01 12.74
CA GLY A 115 -8.35 7.24 13.52
C GLY A 115 -9.62 8.05 13.27
N CYS A 116 -10.30 7.84 12.15
CA CYS A 116 -11.59 8.48 11.85
C CYS A 116 -12.77 7.85 12.63
N LEU A 117 -12.61 6.63 13.13
CA LEU A 117 -13.71 5.89 13.78
C LEU A 117 -14.17 6.54 15.09
N GLY A 118 -13.23 7.02 15.92
CA GLY A 118 -13.55 7.72 17.15
C GLY A 118 -14.38 8.98 16.91
N PRO A 119 -13.90 9.94 16.08
CA PRO A 119 -14.69 11.12 15.71
C PRO A 119 -16.04 10.78 15.07
N LEU A 120 -16.11 9.76 14.22
CA LEU A 120 -17.39 9.31 13.65
C LEU A 120 -18.35 8.84 14.71
N GLY A 121 -17.90 8.02 15.66
CA GLY A 121 -18.73 7.56 16.76
C GLY A 121 -19.27 8.69 17.63
N SER A 122 -18.42 9.69 17.92
CA SER A 122 -18.81 10.89 18.66
C SER A 122 -19.85 11.71 17.90
N LEU A 123 -19.68 11.88 16.60
CA LEU A 123 -20.63 12.61 15.74
C LEU A 123 -21.97 11.88 15.65
N GLU A 124 -21.96 10.57 15.51
CA GLU A 124 -23.17 9.76 15.46
C GLU A 124 -23.95 9.84 16.79
N SER A 125 -23.26 9.79 17.92
CA SER A 125 -23.86 9.97 19.25
C SER A 125 -24.51 11.35 19.39
N SER A 126 -23.82 12.40 18.94
CA SER A 126 -24.33 13.75 18.96
C SER A 126 -25.56 13.89 18.04
N TYR A 127 -25.50 13.30 16.86
CA TYR A 127 -26.61 13.27 15.91
C TYR A 127 -27.85 12.65 16.55
N ASN A 128 -27.70 11.48 17.14
CA ASN A 128 -28.81 10.74 17.78
C ASN A 128 -29.40 11.52 18.97
N TYR A 129 -28.56 12.17 19.76
CA TYR A 129 -29.00 12.99 20.87
C TYR A 129 -29.87 14.17 20.40
N VAL A 130 -29.41 14.91 19.39
CA VAL A 130 -30.19 16.04 18.85
C VAL A 130 -31.43 15.57 18.13
N LYS A 131 -31.37 14.45 17.39
CA LYS A 131 -32.52 13.86 16.70
C LYS A 131 -33.62 13.50 17.70
N THR A 132 -33.27 12.93 18.84
CA THR A 132 -34.23 12.63 19.91
C THR A 132 -34.93 13.90 20.39
N LYS A 133 -34.21 14.99 20.58
CA LYS A 133 -34.79 16.28 20.96
C LYS A 133 -35.76 16.82 19.91
N VAL A 134 -35.47 16.66 18.62
CA VAL A 134 -36.35 17.09 17.53
C VAL A 134 -37.66 16.29 17.53
N GLN A 135 -37.58 15.00 17.80
CA GLN A 135 -38.73 14.09 17.79
C GLN A 135 -39.63 14.24 19.01
N ASN A 136 -39.12 14.78 20.09
CA ASN A 136 -39.88 15.02 21.32
C ASN A 136 -40.29 16.47 21.43
#